data_dec731b154d1ec58af7f318f158cd83c
#
_entry.id   dec731b154d1ec58af7f318f158cd83c
#
_cell.length_a   1.000
_cell.length_b   1.000
_cell.length_c   1.000
_cell.angle_alpha   90.00
_cell.angle_beta   90.00
_cell.angle_gamma   90.00
#
_symmetry.space_group_name_H-M   'P 1'
#
loop_
_entity.id
_entity.type
_entity.pdbx_description
1 polymer ?
#
loop_
_entity_poly.entity_id
_entity_poly.type
_entity_poly.pdbx_seq_one_letter_code
_entity_poly.pdbx_strand_id
1 'polypeptide(L)'
;MRTASALASLALLIALSGCSVLSSSKPSTTYDLGPLAAAPSQPAARLPKLRVAETDGPTWMDGRGIYYRLQYTQAQRLQAYSTQRWVDAPTRLFDDRLRDAVSGRGELTWYGDTSVPALKVELLGFEQVFDSATSSRGVVRARATVFHKQLIGQKTFVAEQPAPSADGAGGVKALSASSDAVIAAILDWASKLPLEAAAATGPAQLPRANPPGRNAVPLPVDDTPRSTPPRP
;
A
#
# COMPACT_ATOMS: atom_id res chain seq x y z
N MET A 1 46.60 57.07 8.96
CA MET A 1 46.28 55.70 9.42
C MET A 1 44.79 55.47 9.82
N ARG A 2 44.05 56.46 10.27
CA ARG A 2 42.63 56.32 10.70
C ARG A 2 41.64 56.16 9.54
N THR A 3 41.90 56.69 8.36
CA THR A 3 41.01 56.63 7.18
C THR A 3 41.07 55.23 6.48
N ALA A 4 42.23 54.58 6.51
CA ALA A 4 42.34 53.25 5.92
C ALA A 4 41.60 52.17 6.71
N SER A 5 41.51 52.29 8.04
CA SER A 5 40.76 51.36 8.90
C SER A 5 39.24 51.48 8.72
N ALA A 6 38.75 52.70 8.48
CA ALA A 6 37.32 52.96 8.26
C ALA A 6 36.83 52.37 6.91
N LEU A 7 37.66 52.46 5.87
CA LEU A 7 37.36 51.87 4.56
C LEU A 7 37.36 50.33 4.57
N ALA A 8 38.31 49.75 5.32
CA ALA A 8 38.37 48.28 5.48
C ALA A 8 37.16 47.72 6.25
N SER A 9 36.68 48.45 7.29
CA SER A 9 35.49 48.05 8.06
C SER A 9 34.21 48.19 7.23
N LEU A 10 34.08 49.18 6.38
CA LEU A 10 32.96 49.39 5.51
C LEU A 10 32.87 48.32 4.40
N ALA A 11 34.03 47.94 3.83
CA ALA A 11 34.12 46.86 2.84
C ALA A 11 33.74 45.50 3.42
N LEU A 12 34.09 45.22 4.67
CA LEU A 12 33.76 43.99 5.37
C LEU A 12 32.24 43.88 5.67
N LEU A 13 31.59 44.99 6.00
CA LEU A 13 30.14 45.04 6.25
C LEU A 13 29.32 44.83 4.96
N ILE A 14 29.79 45.26 3.82
CA ILE A 14 29.14 45.04 2.51
C ILE A 14 29.30 43.59 2.06
N ALA A 15 30.42 42.93 2.39
CA ALA A 15 30.63 41.53 2.05
C ALA A 15 29.72 40.54 2.85
N LEU A 16 29.25 40.91 4.05
CA LEU A 16 28.36 40.07 4.85
C LEU A 16 26.88 40.18 4.46
N SER A 17 26.46 41.19 3.70
CA SER A 17 25.05 41.39 3.28
C SER A 17 24.68 40.57 2.02
N GLY A 18 25.60 39.84 1.41
CA GLY A 18 25.44 39.18 0.12
C GLY A 18 24.80 37.78 0.11
N CYS A 19 24.40 37.19 1.25
CA CYS A 19 23.93 35.81 1.31
C CYS A 19 22.42 35.60 1.59
N SER A 20 21.61 36.58 1.22
CA SER A 20 20.14 36.36 1.17
C SER A 20 19.69 36.11 -0.26
N VAL A 21 20.22 35.07 -0.89
CA VAL A 21 19.52 34.44 -2.04
C VAL A 21 18.30 33.77 -1.48
N LEU A 22 17.19 34.51 -1.40
CA LEU A 22 15.87 33.94 -1.24
C LEU A 22 15.69 32.97 -2.41
N SER A 23 15.90 31.68 -2.14
CA SER A 23 15.39 30.63 -3.00
C SER A 23 13.88 30.71 -2.92
N SER A 24 13.26 31.54 -3.76
CA SER A 24 11.81 31.51 -3.95
C SER A 24 11.50 30.13 -4.50
N SER A 25 11.09 29.22 -3.60
CA SER A 25 10.60 27.92 -4.02
C SER A 25 9.45 28.16 -4.99
N LYS A 26 9.61 27.69 -6.23
CA LYS A 26 8.52 27.77 -7.22
C LYS A 26 7.25 27.19 -6.59
N PRO A 27 6.11 27.87 -6.71
CA PRO A 27 4.85 27.34 -6.17
C PRO A 27 4.63 25.94 -6.71
N SER A 28 4.38 24.98 -5.82
CA SER A 28 4.14 23.60 -6.21
C SER A 28 2.65 23.31 -6.22
N THR A 29 2.16 22.70 -7.30
CA THR A 29 0.79 22.22 -7.41
C THR A 29 0.72 20.82 -6.78
N THR A 30 -0.27 20.65 -5.89
CA THR A 30 -0.50 19.38 -5.21
C THR A 30 -1.74 18.70 -5.78
N TYR A 31 -1.66 17.40 -6.00
CA TYR A 31 -2.71 16.56 -6.57
C TYR A 31 -3.04 15.38 -5.65
N ASP A 32 -4.26 14.91 -5.74
CA ASP A 32 -4.71 13.61 -5.25
C ASP A 32 -5.22 12.75 -6.43
N LEU A 33 -5.79 11.58 -6.15
CA LEU A 33 -6.38 10.75 -7.21
C LEU A 33 -7.80 11.20 -7.61
N GLY A 34 -8.31 12.29 -7.01
CA GLY A 34 -9.66 12.79 -7.25
C GLY A 34 -10.77 11.86 -6.70
N PRO A 35 -12.03 12.18 -6.92
CA PRO A 35 -13.14 11.33 -6.51
C PRO A 35 -13.09 9.99 -7.27
N LEU A 36 -13.60 8.92 -6.63
CA LEU A 36 -13.81 7.65 -7.32
C LEU A 36 -14.67 7.86 -8.56
N ALA A 37 -14.28 7.24 -9.67
CA ALA A 37 -15.16 7.18 -10.83
C ALA A 37 -16.50 6.57 -10.42
N ALA A 38 -17.59 7.12 -10.94
CA ALA A 38 -18.91 6.57 -10.68
C ALA A 38 -18.94 5.06 -10.99
N ALA A 39 -19.51 4.28 -10.08
CA ALA A 39 -19.60 2.83 -10.26
C ALA A 39 -20.20 2.51 -11.62
N PRO A 40 -19.64 1.55 -12.37
CA PRO A 40 -20.20 1.15 -13.65
C PRO A 40 -21.66 0.72 -13.47
N SER A 41 -22.50 1.01 -14.45
CA SER A 41 -23.94 0.74 -14.42
C SER A 41 -24.32 -0.74 -14.25
N GLN A 42 -23.36 -1.65 -14.40
CA GLN A 42 -23.54 -3.07 -14.13
C GLN A 42 -23.17 -3.39 -12.69
N PRO A 43 -24.01 -4.15 -11.97
CA PRO A 43 -23.71 -4.56 -10.61
C PRO A 43 -22.41 -5.39 -10.61
N ALA A 44 -21.38 -4.84 -9.99
CA ALA A 44 -20.13 -5.57 -9.79
C ALA A 44 -20.38 -6.76 -8.83
N ALA A 45 -19.63 -7.86 -9.02
CA ALA A 45 -19.72 -9.00 -8.14
C ALA A 45 -19.44 -8.58 -6.68
N ARG A 46 -20.31 -8.99 -5.76
CA ARG A 46 -20.12 -8.72 -4.33
C ARG A 46 -18.90 -9.47 -3.82
N LEU A 47 -18.16 -8.81 -2.97
CA LEU A 47 -17.05 -9.42 -2.25
C LEU A 47 -17.57 -9.96 -0.91
N PRO A 48 -17.11 -11.14 -0.48
CA PRO A 48 -17.30 -11.56 0.89
C PRO A 48 -16.52 -10.65 1.84
N LYS A 49 -16.78 -10.78 3.12
CA LYS A 49 -16.09 -10.06 4.18
C LYS A 49 -14.58 -10.29 4.08
N LEU A 50 -13.80 -9.21 4.01
CA LEU A 50 -12.35 -9.26 3.95
C LEU A 50 -11.72 -8.03 4.61
N ARG A 51 -10.44 -8.13 5.00
CA ARG A 51 -9.63 -6.99 5.41
C ARG A 51 -8.66 -6.59 4.30
N VAL A 52 -8.34 -5.31 4.21
CA VAL A 52 -7.27 -4.80 3.36
C VAL A 52 -6.04 -4.56 4.22
N ALA A 53 -4.94 -5.24 3.91
CA ALA A 53 -3.63 -4.96 4.50
C ALA A 53 -3.03 -3.71 3.84
N GLU A 54 -2.14 -3.03 4.55
CA GLU A 54 -1.50 -1.81 4.06
C GLU A 54 -0.81 -2.06 2.71
N THR A 55 -1.02 -1.14 1.76
CA THR A 55 -0.42 -1.21 0.43
C THR A 55 1.06 -0.84 0.50
N ASP A 56 1.93 -1.73 0.02
CA ASP A 56 3.36 -1.52 -0.07
C ASP A 56 3.79 -1.05 -1.46
N GLY A 57 5.03 -0.59 -1.56
CA GLY A 57 5.69 -0.26 -2.82
C GLY A 57 7.20 -0.13 -2.65
N PRO A 58 7.95 0.06 -3.74
CA PRO A 58 9.38 0.34 -3.67
C PRO A 58 9.62 1.71 -3.02
N THR A 59 10.77 1.87 -2.34
CA THR A 59 11.09 3.05 -1.52
C THR A 59 11.05 4.39 -2.27
N TRP A 60 11.22 4.39 -3.59
CA TRP A 60 11.08 5.61 -4.38
C TRP A 60 9.63 6.14 -4.42
N MET A 61 8.63 5.31 -4.08
CA MET A 61 7.23 5.70 -3.92
C MET A 61 6.87 6.20 -2.51
N ASP A 62 7.80 6.17 -1.55
CA ASP A 62 7.54 6.66 -0.18
C ASP A 62 7.40 8.20 -0.14
N GLY A 63 7.90 8.87 -1.18
CA GLY A 63 7.76 10.31 -1.33
C GLY A 63 6.53 10.71 -2.15
N ARG A 64 6.27 12.01 -2.21
CA ARG A 64 5.12 12.61 -2.92
C ARG A 64 5.45 12.99 -4.37
N GLY A 65 6.49 12.44 -4.97
CA GLY A 65 6.87 12.72 -6.35
C GLY A 65 5.86 12.17 -7.35
N ILE A 66 5.50 12.98 -8.37
CA ILE A 66 4.83 12.48 -9.56
C ILE A 66 5.91 12.10 -10.54
N TYR A 67 6.01 10.82 -10.83
CA TYR A 67 7.09 10.27 -11.65
C TYR A 67 6.66 10.10 -13.10
N TYR A 68 7.63 10.30 -13.99
CA TYR A 68 7.45 10.09 -15.44
C TYR A 68 8.69 9.50 -16.08
N ARG A 69 8.50 8.92 -17.25
CA ARG A 69 9.54 8.30 -18.08
C ARG A 69 9.39 8.71 -19.54
N LEU A 70 10.48 9.17 -20.14
CA LEU A 70 10.52 9.46 -21.57
C LEU A 70 10.93 8.18 -22.32
N GLN A 71 9.94 7.31 -22.60
CA GLN A 71 10.17 6.00 -23.21
C GLN A 71 10.88 6.11 -24.57
N TYR A 72 10.57 7.15 -25.32
CA TYR A 72 11.10 7.35 -26.67
C TYR A 72 12.57 7.86 -26.71
N THR A 73 13.13 8.30 -25.57
CA THR A 73 14.52 8.81 -25.53
C THR A 73 15.37 8.07 -24.51
N GLN A 74 14.90 7.91 -23.28
CA GLN A 74 15.65 7.34 -22.16
C GLN A 74 14.73 6.44 -21.32
N ALA A 75 14.41 5.26 -21.85
CA ALA A 75 13.47 4.32 -21.23
C ALA A 75 13.85 3.89 -19.81
N GLN A 76 15.12 3.91 -19.43
CA GLN A 76 15.60 3.51 -18.11
C GLN A 76 15.57 4.64 -17.08
N ARG A 77 15.38 5.90 -17.51
CA ARG A 77 15.44 7.05 -16.64
C ARG A 77 14.08 7.41 -16.07
N LEU A 78 13.89 7.17 -14.78
CA LEU A 78 12.76 7.68 -14.02
C LEU A 78 13.04 9.11 -13.56
N GLN A 79 12.11 10.02 -13.76
CA GLN A 79 12.21 11.43 -13.42
C GLN A 79 10.99 11.86 -12.62
N ALA A 80 11.14 12.90 -11.77
CA ALA A 80 10.03 13.49 -11.04
C ALA A 80 9.75 14.91 -11.54
N TYR A 81 8.49 15.32 -11.57
CA TYR A 81 8.12 16.69 -11.81
C TYR A 81 8.63 17.61 -10.70
N SER A 82 9.23 18.74 -11.05
CA SER A 82 9.86 19.65 -10.09
C SER A 82 8.86 20.52 -9.31
N THR A 83 7.71 20.83 -9.92
CA THR A 83 6.68 21.76 -9.37
C THR A 83 5.34 21.11 -9.12
N GLN A 84 5.24 19.79 -9.31
CA GLN A 84 4.00 19.03 -9.13
C GLN A 84 4.27 17.82 -8.24
N ARG A 85 3.36 17.56 -7.32
CA ARG A 85 3.50 16.46 -6.36
C ARG A 85 2.16 15.93 -5.93
N TRP A 86 2.14 14.72 -5.43
CA TRP A 86 0.99 14.15 -4.74
C TRP A 86 0.79 14.81 -3.36
N VAL A 87 -0.44 14.78 -2.85
CA VAL A 87 -0.76 15.21 -1.48
C VAL A 87 -0.16 14.26 -0.45
N ASP A 88 -0.05 12.97 -0.77
CA ASP A 88 0.60 11.93 0.04
C ASP A 88 1.37 10.94 -0.87
N ALA A 89 2.03 9.94 -0.30
CA ALA A 89 2.71 8.89 -1.04
C ALA A 89 1.72 8.11 -1.95
N PRO A 90 2.10 7.73 -3.18
CA PRO A 90 1.24 6.95 -4.08
C PRO A 90 0.67 5.67 -3.46
N THR A 91 1.44 4.99 -2.60
CA THR A 91 1.00 3.79 -1.87
C THR A 91 -0.18 4.09 -0.95
N ARG A 92 -0.17 5.22 -0.24
CA ARG A 92 -1.28 5.63 0.64
C ARG A 92 -2.50 6.06 -0.15
N LEU A 93 -2.32 6.87 -1.20
CA LEU A 93 -3.41 7.29 -2.07
C LEU A 93 -4.11 6.08 -2.72
N PHE A 94 -3.33 5.09 -3.13
CA PHE A 94 -3.87 3.86 -3.69
C PHE A 94 -4.57 3.00 -2.63
N ASP A 95 -4.01 2.90 -1.42
CA ASP A 95 -4.59 2.15 -0.30
C ASP A 95 -5.97 2.68 0.09
N ASP A 96 -6.09 4.01 0.27
CA ASP A 96 -7.35 4.67 0.59
C ASP A 96 -8.39 4.39 -0.50
N ARG A 97 -8.01 4.54 -1.76
CA ARG A 97 -8.89 4.29 -2.91
C ARG A 97 -9.31 2.82 -3.02
N LEU A 98 -8.40 1.89 -2.71
CA LEU A 98 -8.70 0.45 -2.66
C LEU A 98 -9.70 0.13 -1.54
N ARG A 99 -9.53 0.71 -0.34
CA ARG A 99 -10.46 0.52 0.79
C ARG A 99 -11.86 1.04 0.46
N ASP A 100 -11.96 2.20 -0.15
CA ASP A 100 -13.24 2.77 -0.61
C ASP A 100 -13.92 1.85 -1.63
N ALA A 101 -13.16 1.34 -2.60
CA ALA A 101 -13.67 0.43 -3.61
C ALA A 101 -14.12 -0.92 -3.02
N VAL A 102 -13.39 -1.47 -2.03
CA VAL A 102 -13.80 -2.68 -1.30
C VAL A 102 -15.09 -2.42 -0.53
N SER A 103 -15.18 -1.30 0.20
CA SER A 103 -16.37 -0.91 0.96
C SER A 103 -17.62 -0.75 0.07
N GLY A 104 -17.43 -0.29 -1.16
CA GLY A 104 -18.50 -0.19 -2.16
C GLY A 104 -18.97 -1.53 -2.74
N ARG A 105 -18.21 -2.62 -2.59
CA ARG A 105 -18.50 -3.95 -3.17
C ARG A 105 -18.76 -5.03 -2.12
N GLY A 106 -18.44 -4.80 -0.85
CA GLY A 106 -18.54 -5.80 0.21
C GLY A 106 -18.39 -5.22 1.59
N GLU A 107 -18.12 -6.06 2.58
CA GLU A 107 -17.86 -5.65 3.95
C GLU A 107 -16.35 -5.60 4.21
N LEU A 108 -15.84 -4.39 4.37
CA LEU A 108 -14.46 -4.14 4.82
C LEU A 108 -14.41 -4.25 6.35
N THR A 109 -13.54 -5.13 6.88
CA THR A 109 -13.31 -5.25 8.31
C THR A 109 -12.17 -4.37 8.78
N TRP A 110 -12.07 -4.19 10.10
CA TRP A 110 -10.96 -3.46 10.68
C TRP A 110 -9.62 -4.18 10.42
N TYR A 111 -8.55 -3.43 10.41
CA TYR A 111 -7.20 -3.87 10.02
C TYR A 111 -6.69 -5.12 10.77
N GLY A 112 -7.00 -5.25 12.06
CA GLY A 112 -6.54 -6.35 12.92
C GLY A 112 -7.40 -7.61 12.89
N ASP A 113 -8.49 -7.66 12.12
CA ASP A 113 -9.36 -8.83 12.05
C ASP A 113 -8.68 -9.98 11.31
N THR A 114 -8.17 -10.95 12.07
CA THR A 114 -7.51 -12.15 11.51
C THR A 114 -8.48 -13.30 11.24
N SER A 115 -9.76 -13.12 11.52
CA SER A 115 -10.79 -14.15 11.29
C SER A 115 -11.23 -14.23 9.82
N VAL A 116 -10.90 -13.21 9.02
CA VAL A 116 -11.26 -13.11 7.61
C VAL A 116 -10.01 -13.07 6.71
N PRO A 117 -10.16 -13.42 5.40
CA PRO A 117 -9.08 -13.27 4.44
C PRO A 117 -8.57 -11.83 4.34
N ALA A 118 -7.28 -11.69 4.04
CA ALA A 118 -6.63 -10.42 3.80
C ALA A 118 -6.31 -10.26 2.31
N LEU A 119 -6.64 -9.10 1.77
CA LEU A 119 -6.14 -8.61 0.50
C LEU A 119 -4.95 -7.68 0.78
N LYS A 120 -3.77 -8.03 0.29
CA LYS A 120 -2.58 -7.18 0.28
C LYS A 120 -2.25 -6.80 -1.14
N VAL A 121 -1.95 -5.51 -1.36
CA VAL A 121 -1.49 -5.00 -2.64
C VAL A 121 -0.07 -4.46 -2.48
N GLU A 122 0.77 -4.71 -3.48
CA GLU A 122 2.09 -4.14 -3.65
C GLU A 122 2.11 -3.38 -4.97
N LEU A 123 2.32 -2.07 -4.93
CA LEU A 123 2.55 -1.27 -6.14
C LEU A 123 3.94 -1.61 -6.70
N LEU A 124 4.00 -1.97 -7.96
CA LEU A 124 5.24 -2.28 -8.69
C LEU A 124 5.63 -1.19 -9.66
N GLY A 125 4.69 -0.31 -10.03
CA GLY A 125 4.89 0.81 -10.92
C GLY A 125 3.74 1.80 -10.80
N PHE A 126 4.07 3.09 -10.80
CA PHE A 126 3.12 4.20 -10.69
C PHE A 126 3.74 5.43 -11.37
N GLU A 127 3.66 5.48 -12.69
CA GLU A 127 4.38 6.49 -13.46
C GLU A 127 3.63 6.90 -14.73
N GLN A 128 3.86 8.12 -15.18
CA GLN A 128 3.46 8.56 -16.52
C GLN A 128 4.55 8.15 -17.52
N VAL A 129 4.17 7.50 -18.59
CA VAL A 129 5.08 7.07 -19.65
C VAL A 129 4.79 7.87 -20.91
N PHE A 130 5.81 8.57 -21.40
CA PHE A 130 5.76 9.32 -22.65
C PHE A 130 6.22 8.43 -23.79
N ASP A 131 5.33 8.17 -24.74
CA ASP A 131 5.62 7.45 -25.98
C ASP A 131 6.23 8.37 -27.04
N SER A 132 5.92 9.68 -26.94
CA SER A 132 6.48 10.76 -27.75
C SER A 132 6.47 12.07 -26.96
N ALA A 133 6.95 13.16 -27.54
CA ALA A 133 6.88 14.48 -26.92
C ALA A 133 5.43 14.98 -26.71
N THR A 134 4.47 14.46 -27.45
CA THR A 134 3.07 14.91 -27.45
C THR A 134 2.08 13.85 -27.00
N SER A 135 2.53 12.64 -26.67
CA SER A 135 1.68 11.53 -26.27
C SER A 135 2.25 10.82 -25.04
N SER A 136 1.38 10.59 -24.06
CA SER A 136 1.75 9.86 -22.84
C SER A 136 0.56 9.09 -22.30
N ARG A 137 0.84 8.16 -21.38
CA ARG A 137 -0.15 7.38 -20.63
C ARG A 137 0.24 7.26 -19.17
N GLY A 138 -0.75 7.12 -18.30
CA GLY A 138 -0.55 6.70 -16.91
C GLY A 138 -0.45 5.19 -16.84
N VAL A 139 0.58 4.68 -16.19
CA VAL A 139 0.81 3.23 -16.01
C VAL A 139 0.79 2.90 -14.54
N VAL A 140 -0.12 2.02 -14.12
CA VAL A 140 -0.17 1.48 -12.77
C VAL A 140 0.00 -0.03 -12.86
N ARG A 141 0.98 -0.55 -12.12
CA ARG A 141 1.24 -1.98 -12.00
C ARG A 141 1.23 -2.38 -10.55
N ALA A 142 0.42 -3.38 -10.20
CA ALA A 142 0.26 -3.84 -8.83
C ALA A 142 0.22 -5.37 -8.77
N ARG A 143 0.76 -5.93 -7.68
CA ARG A 143 0.60 -7.33 -7.33
C ARG A 143 -0.41 -7.42 -6.18
N ALA A 144 -1.48 -8.17 -6.39
CA ALA A 144 -2.44 -8.48 -5.36
C ALA A 144 -2.20 -9.90 -4.82
N THR A 145 -2.22 -10.02 -3.51
CA THR A 145 -2.10 -11.30 -2.78
C THR A 145 -3.26 -11.41 -1.82
N VAL A 146 -4.00 -12.52 -1.91
CA VAL A 146 -5.05 -12.86 -0.96
C VAL A 146 -4.59 -14.06 -0.14
N PHE A 147 -4.69 -13.93 1.17
CA PHE A 147 -4.26 -14.97 2.11
C PHE A 147 -5.14 -15.01 3.36
N HIS A 148 -5.26 -16.20 3.93
CA HIS A 148 -5.83 -16.46 5.25
C HIS A 148 -5.16 -17.70 5.81
N LYS A 149 -4.26 -17.55 6.81
CA LYS A 149 -3.34 -18.59 7.30
C LYS A 149 -2.40 -19.15 6.23
N GLN A 150 -2.87 -19.29 4.99
CA GLN A 150 -2.12 -19.73 3.82
C GLN A 150 -2.46 -18.86 2.62
N LEU A 151 -1.65 -18.94 1.57
CA LEU A 151 -1.89 -18.27 0.31
C LEU A 151 -3.16 -18.81 -0.34
N ILE A 152 -4.11 -17.94 -0.68
CA ILE A 152 -5.31 -18.28 -1.44
C ILE A 152 -5.11 -17.97 -2.92
N GLY A 153 -4.46 -16.84 -3.23
CA GLY A 153 -4.14 -16.48 -4.60
C GLY A 153 -3.21 -15.26 -4.67
N GLN A 154 -2.46 -15.19 -5.77
CA GLN A 154 -1.61 -14.04 -6.09
C GLN A 154 -1.64 -13.79 -7.58
N LYS A 155 -1.75 -12.51 -7.99
CA LYS A 155 -1.76 -12.11 -9.39
C LYS A 155 -1.23 -10.69 -9.54
N THR A 156 -0.52 -10.44 -10.66
CA THR A 156 -0.08 -9.10 -11.06
C THR A 156 -1.06 -8.53 -12.08
N PHE A 157 -1.38 -7.24 -11.90
CA PHE A 157 -2.28 -6.46 -12.75
C PHE A 157 -1.53 -5.26 -13.29
N VAL A 158 -1.87 -4.87 -14.49
CA VAL A 158 -1.37 -3.66 -15.15
C VAL A 158 -2.55 -2.96 -15.79
N ALA A 159 -2.64 -1.65 -15.61
CA ALA A 159 -3.54 -0.80 -16.37
C ALA A 159 -2.77 0.39 -16.94
N GLU A 160 -3.12 0.74 -18.14
CA GLU A 160 -2.56 1.86 -18.89
C GLU A 160 -3.72 2.69 -19.43
N GLN A 161 -3.73 4.00 -19.13
CA GLN A 161 -4.76 4.92 -19.62
C GLN A 161 -4.09 6.10 -20.33
N PRO A 162 -4.59 6.49 -21.49
CA PRO A 162 -4.02 7.62 -22.21
C PRO A 162 -4.18 8.91 -21.41
N ALA A 163 -3.13 9.73 -21.36
CA ALA A 163 -3.19 11.04 -20.76
C ALA A 163 -3.88 12.02 -21.72
N PRO A 164 -4.84 12.82 -21.23
CA PRO A 164 -5.54 13.80 -22.09
C PRO A 164 -4.63 14.94 -22.56
N SER A 165 -3.48 15.14 -21.90
CA SER A 165 -2.42 16.06 -22.30
C SER A 165 -1.06 15.48 -21.93
N ALA A 166 -0.03 15.81 -22.72
CA ALA A 166 1.34 15.34 -22.49
C ALA A 166 2.07 16.23 -21.45
N ASP A 167 1.49 16.36 -20.26
CA ASP A 167 2.00 17.14 -19.14
C ASP A 167 1.65 16.45 -17.81
N GLY A 168 2.07 17.03 -16.69
CA GLY A 168 1.84 16.43 -15.38
C GLY A 168 0.36 16.39 -14.97
N ALA A 169 -0.45 17.37 -15.37
CA ALA A 169 -1.89 17.37 -15.10
C ALA A 169 -2.61 16.24 -15.87
N GLY A 170 -2.24 16.04 -17.13
CA GLY A 170 -2.70 14.90 -17.92
C GLY A 170 -2.25 13.57 -17.35
N GLY A 171 -0.99 13.49 -16.88
CA GLY A 171 -0.44 12.33 -16.21
C GLY A 171 -1.20 11.95 -14.96
N VAL A 172 -1.55 12.92 -14.11
CA VAL A 172 -2.37 12.72 -12.90
C VAL A 172 -3.72 12.10 -13.26
N LYS A 173 -4.43 12.64 -14.24
CA LYS A 173 -5.73 12.09 -14.70
C LYS A 173 -5.60 10.64 -15.19
N ALA A 174 -4.56 10.39 -15.97
CA ALA A 174 -4.30 9.04 -16.49
C ALA A 174 -3.93 8.04 -15.37
N LEU A 175 -3.12 8.45 -14.40
CA LEU A 175 -2.76 7.63 -13.25
C LEU A 175 -3.96 7.35 -12.34
N SER A 176 -4.84 8.33 -12.14
CA SER A 176 -6.10 8.13 -11.42
C SER A 176 -6.97 7.08 -12.11
N ALA A 177 -7.20 7.22 -13.41
CA ALA A 177 -7.99 6.27 -14.19
C ALA A 177 -7.36 4.87 -14.25
N SER A 178 -6.01 4.79 -14.32
CA SER A 178 -5.28 3.51 -14.27
C SER A 178 -5.39 2.85 -12.90
N SER A 179 -5.39 3.65 -11.81
CA SER A 179 -5.60 3.14 -10.45
C SER A 179 -6.99 2.51 -10.31
N ASP A 180 -8.03 3.19 -10.81
CA ASP A 180 -9.39 2.66 -10.82
C ASP A 180 -9.50 1.36 -11.60
N ALA A 181 -8.89 1.30 -12.77
CA ALA A 181 -8.90 0.10 -13.60
C ALA A 181 -8.16 -1.08 -12.95
N VAL A 182 -7.01 -0.85 -12.32
CA VAL A 182 -6.27 -1.88 -11.59
C VAL A 182 -7.08 -2.37 -10.39
N ILE A 183 -7.64 -1.47 -9.60
CA ILE A 183 -8.46 -1.81 -8.42
C ILE A 183 -9.67 -2.62 -8.85
N ALA A 184 -10.40 -2.20 -9.88
CA ALA A 184 -11.54 -2.95 -10.40
C ALA A 184 -11.14 -4.38 -10.82
N ALA A 185 -10.03 -4.52 -11.55
CA ALA A 185 -9.52 -5.82 -11.99
C ALA A 185 -9.08 -6.71 -10.80
N ILE A 186 -8.47 -6.13 -9.77
CA ILE A 186 -8.12 -6.84 -8.53
C ILE A 186 -9.37 -7.37 -7.84
N LEU A 187 -10.40 -6.53 -7.67
CA LEU A 187 -11.63 -6.91 -6.97
C LEU A 187 -12.45 -7.94 -7.77
N ASP A 188 -12.48 -7.83 -9.09
CA ASP A 188 -13.11 -8.82 -9.97
C ASP A 188 -12.40 -10.18 -9.93
N TRP A 189 -11.08 -10.18 -9.81
CA TRP A 189 -10.31 -11.40 -9.60
C TRP A 189 -10.53 -11.96 -8.20
N ALA A 190 -10.49 -11.12 -7.16
CA ALA A 190 -10.66 -11.54 -5.78
C ALA A 190 -12.06 -12.16 -5.55
N SER A 191 -13.11 -11.63 -6.18
CA SER A 191 -14.47 -12.16 -6.08
C SER A 191 -14.64 -13.61 -6.60
N LYS A 192 -13.68 -14.09 -7.41
CA LYS A 192 -13.66 -15.45 -7.96
C LYS A 192 -12.86 -16.44 -7.11
N LEU A 193 -12.20 -15.97 -6.06
CA LEU A 193 -11.42 -16.80 -5.15
C LEU A 193 -12.34 -17.44 -4.07
N PRO A 194 -11.98 -18.59 -3.52
CA PRO A 194 -12.78 -19.29 -2.49
C PRO A 194 -12.64 -18.63 -1.10
N LEU A 195 -12.96 -17.36 -0.98
CA LEU A 195 -12.73 -16.56 0.24
C LEU A 195 -13.59 -17.02 1.42
N GLU A 196 -14.86 -17.39 1.19
CA GLU A 196 -15.77 -17.87 2.24
C GLU A 196 -15.32 -19.23 2.79
N ALA A 197 -14.89 -20.15 1.91
CA ALA A 197 -14.36 -21.44 2.32
C ALA A 197 -13.07 -21.27 3.15
N ALA A 198 -12.22 -20.33 2.78
CA ALA A 198 -11.01 -20.04 3.52
C ALA A 198 -11.29 -19.42 4.91
N ALA A 199 -12.32 -18.58 5.03
CA ALA A 199 -12.77 -18.01 6.31
C ALA A 199 -13.38 -19.09 7.22
N ALA A 200 -14.12 -20.03 6.66
CA ALA A 200 -14.77 -21.13 7.40
C ALA A 200 -13.78 -22.16 7.97
N THR A 201 -12.56 -22.21 7.45
CA THR A 201 -11.49 -23.08 7.97
C THR A 201 -10.90 -22.47 9.26
N GLY A 202 -11.70 -22.41 10.32
CA GLY A 202 -11.28 -22.06 11.69
C GLY A 202 -10.14 -22.96 12.17
N PRO A 203 -9.49 -22.68 13.32
CA PRO A 203 -8.52 -23.60 13.89
C PRO A 203 -9.21 -24.95 14.01
N ALA A 204 -8.56 -26.01 13.47
CA ALA A 204 -9.04 -27.36 13.63
C ALA A 204 -9.36 -27.54 15.12
N GLN A 205 -10.62 -27.77 15.46
CA GLN A 205 -10.94 -28.17 16.82
C GLN A 205 -10.13 -29.42 17.07
N LEU A 206 -9.13 -29.33 17.94
CA LEU A 206 -8.48 -30.50 18.49
C LEU A 206 -9.63 -31.43 18.95
N PRO A 207 -9.60 -32.73 18.59
CA PRO A 207 -10.61 -33.64 19.04
C PRO A 207 -10.76 -33.43 20.56
N ARG A 208 -11.96 -33.08 21.02
CA ARG A 208 -12.20 -33.02 22.47
C ARG A 208 -11.82 -34.38 22.98
N ALA A 209 -10.77 -34.45 23.81
CA ALA A 209 -10.46 -35.63 24.55
C ALA A 209 -11.77 -36.09 25.22
N ASN A 210 -12.27 -37.27 24.89
CA ASN A 210 -13.44 -37.82 25.57
C ASN A 210 -13.11 -37.82 27.06
N PRO A 211 -13.98 -37.26 27.91
CA PRO A 211 -13.77 -37.38 29.35
C PRO A 211 -13.62 -38.86 29.66
N PRO A 212 -12.67 -39.26 30.54
CA PRO A 212 -12.47 -40.64 30.88
C PRO A 212 -13.80 -41.22 31.37
N GLY A 213 -14.22 -42.33 30.72
CA GLY A 213 -15.47 -42.99 31.04
C GLY A 213 -15.49 -43.35 32.54
N ARG A 214 -16.65 -43.24 33.19
CA ARG A 214 -16.89 -43.50 34.62
C ARG A 214 -16.65 -44.98 35.06
N ASN A 215 -15.96 -45.77 34.28
CA ASN A 215 -15.65 -47.18 34.54
C ASN A 215 -14.15 -47.44 34.75
N ALA A 216 -13.44 -46.48 35.39
CA ALA A 216 -12.10 -46.80 35.87
C ALA A 216 -12.25 -47.71 37.10
N VAL A 217 -11.92 -48.98 36.91
CA VAL A 217 -11.77 -49.98 37.99
C VAL A 217 -10.69 -49.44 38.92
N PRO A 218 -10.93 -49.35 40.26
CA PRO A 218 -9.90 -48.90 41.19
C PRO A 218 -8.71 -49.89 41.18
N LEU A 219 -7.50 -49.38 41.01
CA LEU A 219 -6.29 -50.16 41.19
C LEU A 219 -6.18 -50.61 42.65
N PRO A 220 -5.74 -51.87 42.92
CA PRO A 220 -5.54 -52.34 44.29
C PRO A 220 -4.49 -51.48 45.02
N VAL A 221 -4.82 -51.07 46.23
CA VAL A 221 -3.92 -50.34 47.13
C VAL A 221 -2.91 -51.35 47.64
N ASP A 222 -1.63 -51.16 47.37
CA ASP A 222 -0.55 -51.98 47.93
C ASP A 222 -0.24 -51.51 49.36
N ASP A 223 -0.68 -52.29 50.35
CA ASP A 223 -0.46 -52.08 51.78
C ASP A 223 0.92 -52.61 52.20
N THR A 224 2.00 -51.97 51.71
CA THR A 224 3.34 -52.30 52.22
C THR A 224 3.70 -51.41 53.42
N PRO A 225 3.94 -51.91 54.61
CA PRO A 225 4.27 -51.10 55.76
C PRO A 225 5.65 -50.43 55.61
N ARG A 226 5.71 -49.13 55.71
CA ARG A 226 6.95 -48.34 55.74
C ARG A 226 7.73 -48.65 57.02
N SER A 227 8.88 -49.27 56.89
CA SER A 227 9.87 -49.39 57.93
C SER A 227 10.51 -48.04 58.27
N THR A 228 10.43 -47.61 59.50
CA THR A 228 11.04 -46.44 60.08
C THR A 228 12.54 -46.65 60.29
N PRO A 229 13.45 -45.76 59.80
CA PRO A 229 14.86 -45.83 60.18
C PRO A 229 15.14 -45.33 61.60
N PRO A 230 16.11 -45.91 62.34
CA PRO A 230 16.45 -45.41 63.68
C PRO A 230 17.21 -44.10 63.62
N ARG A 231 16.94 -43.21 64.60
CA ARG A 231 17.72 -42.01 64.84
C ARG A 231 18.99 -42.36 65.70
N PRO A 232 20.07 -41.55 65.51
CA PRO A 232 21.28 -41.62 66.31
C PRO A 232 21.08 -41.07 67.69
#